data_0429313f88101c3b75893c55c79ad8a0
#
_entry.id   0429313f88101c3b75893c55c79ad8a0
#
_cell.length_a   1.000
_cell.length_b   1.000
_cell.length_c   1.000
_cell.angle_alpha   90.00
_cell.angle_beta   90.00
_cell.angle_gamma   90.00
#
_symmetry.space_group_name_H-M   'P 1'
#
loop_
_entity.id
_entity.type
_entity.pdbx_description
1 polymer ?
#
loop_
_entity_poly.entity_id
_entity_poly.type
_entity_poly.pdbx_seq_one_letter_code
_entity_poly.pdbx_strand_id
1 'polypeptide(L)'
;MNAVLENPQKADLKKSGRIREVLIVDDEEPLLLSIADGLSIYRKHFNLQTATNGADAVKVLKSSPVIDLVVTDLSMPKMDGFELLAYMNRNYPKIPVILMTAFGTPKIEEIVSNMGIFRYLEKPLDINIIADNIFAALKMNSSLQSGHDAPLSFSTGRTLDGYKRSMP
;
A
#
# COMPACT_ATOMS: atom_id res chain seq x y z
N MET A 1 -4.54 34.73 25.72
CA MET A 1 -4.00 33.46 25.13
C MET A 1 -4.85 33.11 23.94
N ASN A 2 -4.38 33.44 22.74
CA ASN A 2 -5.11 33.14 21.51
C ASN A 2 -4.59 31.80 20.97
N ALA A 3 -5.41 30.77 21.13
CA ALA A 3 -5.20 29.51 20.42
C ALA A 3 -5.50 29.75 18.92
N VAL A 4 -4.46 29.80 18.12
CA VAL A 4 -4.60 29.80 16.65
C VAL A 4 -5.13 28.44 16.26
N LEU A 5 -6.43 28.38 15.96
CA LEU A 5 -7.04 27.20 15.33
C LEU A 5 -6.39 27.03 13.96
N GLU A 6 -5.44 26.12 13.82
CA GLU A 6 -4.89 25.73 12.53
C GLU A 6 -6.03 25.17 11.67
N ASN A 7 -6.29 25.85 10.58
CA ASN A 7 -7.33 25.48 9.62
C ASN A 7 -6.97 24.12 8.98
N PRO A 8 -7.81 23.07 9.13
CA PRO A 8 -7.54 21.74 8.59
C PRO A 8 -7.32 21.73 7.07
N GLN A 9 -7.81 22.72 6.34
CA GLN A 9 -7.58 22.88 4.90
C GLN A 9 -6.15 23.29 4.55
N LYS A 10 -5.39 23.92 5.49
CA LYS A 10 -3.96 24.24 5.28
C LYS A 10 -3.05 23.03 5.40
N ALA A 11 -3.45 21.99 6.13
CA ALA A 11 -2.70 20.76 6.26
C ALA A 11 -2.73 19.93 4.96
N ASP A 12 -3.85 19.94 4.21
CA ASP A 12 -3.96 19.25 2.92
C ASP A 12 -3.21 19.97 1.79
N LEU A 13 -3.09 21.28 1.82
CA LEU A 13 -2.35 22.05 0.82
C LEU A 13 -0.83 21.86 0.93
N LYS A 14 -0.29 21.54 2.11
CA LYS A 14 1.14 21.21 2.27
C LYS A 14 1.52 19.82 1.74
N LYS A 15 0.56 18.92 1.53
CA LYS A 15 0.80 17.59 0.94
C LYS A 15 0.88 17.58 -0.59
N SER A 16 0.46 18.64 -1.26
CA SER A 16 0.26 18.69 -2.73
C SER A 16 1.54 18.84 -3.55
N GLY A 17 2.72 18.95 -2.94
CA GLY A 17 3.96 19.19 -3.69
C GLY A 17 5.15 18.30 -3.32
N ARG A 18 5.05 17.40 -2.32
CA ARG A 18 6.16 16.51 -1.97
C ARG A 18 6.08 15.17 -2.68
N ILE A 19 7.24 14.59 -2.97
CA ILE A 19 7.35 13.21 -3.40
C ILE A 19 6.81 12.30 -2.28
N ARG A 20 5.97 11.32 -2.62
CA ARG A 20 5.37 10.38 -1.68
C ARG A 20 6.39 9.33 -1.23
N GLU A 21 6.25 8.85 0.00
CA GLU A 21 7.11 7.78 0.53
C GLU A 21 6.32 6.48 0.62
N VAL A 22 6.78 5.45 -0.05
CA VAL A 22 6.20 4.11 -0.07
C VAL A 22 7.16 3.14 0.60
N LEU A 23 6.68 2.42 1.61
CA LEU A 23 7.43 1.37 2.28
C LEU A 23 6.97 0.01 1.74
N ILE A 24 7.91 -0.78 1.21
CA ILE A 24 7.66 -2.16 0.76
C ILE A 24 8.34 -3.12 1.74
N VAL A 25 7.58 -4.10 2.20
CA VAL A 25 8.02 -5.06 3.22
C VAL A 25 7.85 -6.48 2.71
N ASP A 26 8.95 -7.21 2.61
CA ASP A 26 8.97 -8.60 2.16
C ASP A 26 10.28 -9.26 2.65
N ASP A 27 10.26 -10.48 3.10
CA ASP A 27 11.48 -11.15 3.57
C ASP A 27 12.37 -11.70 2.43
N GLU A 28 11.85 -11.72 1.21
CA GLU A 28 12.60 -12.08 0.03
C GLU A 28 13.39 -10.87 -0.52
N GLU A 29 14.63 -10.67 -0.06
CA GLU A 29 15.49 -9.56 -0.54
C GLU A 29 15.61 -9.49 -2.07
N PRO A 30 15.77 -10.60 -2.83
CA PRO A 30 15.81 -10.54 -4.28
C PRO A 30 14.52 -9.98 -4.88
N LEU A 31 13.36 -10.29 -4.30
CA LEU A 31 12.08 -9.73 -4.73
C LEU A 31 11.99 -8.24 -4.44
N LEU A 32 12.41 -7.80 -3.25
CA LEU A 32 12.48 -6.36 -2.91
C LEU A 32 13.35 -5.59 -3.89
N LEU A 33 14.52 -6.12 -4.25
CA LEU A 33 15.41 -5.50 -5.23
C LEU A 33 14.75 -5.42 -6.62
N SER A 34 14.10 -6.50 -7.05
CA SER A 34 13.38 -6.55 -8.33
C SER A 34 12.24 -5.53 -8.40
N ILE A 35 11.46 -5.43 -7.31
CA ILE A 35 10.37 -4.44 -7.21
C ILE A 35 10.94 -3.03 -7.22
N ALA A 36 12.00 -2.76 -6.44
CA ALA A 36 12.62 -1.44 -6.37
C ALA A 36 13.18 -1.00 -7.73
N ASP A 37 13.84 -1.90 -8.46
CA ASP A 37 14.36 -1.64 -9.79
C ASP A 37 13.22 -1.36 -10.78
N GLY A 38 12.21 -2.23 -10.83
CA GLY A 38 11.06 -2.07 -11.72
C GLY A 38 10.26 -0.79 -11.45
N LEU A 39 10.13 -0.38 -10.18
CA LEU A 39 9.44 0.85 -9.81
C LEU A 39 10.30 2.11 -9.93
N SER A 40 11.60 1.98 -10.20
CA SER A 40 12.55 3.12 -10.29
C SER A 40 12.15 4.15 -11.36
N ILE A 41 11.44 3.74 -12.40
CA ILE A 41 10.91 4.63 -13.45
C ILE A 41 9.92 5.66 -12.91
N TYR A 42 9.30 5.39 -11.75
CA TYR A 42 8.31 6.24 -11.10
C TYR A 42 8.88 7.15 -10.00
N ARG A 43 10.21 7.24 -9.84
CA ARG A 43 10.89 8.03 -8.78
C ARG A 43 10.54 9.53 -8.75
N LYS A 44 9.94 10.05 -9.80
CA LYS A 44 9.41 11.42 -9.82
C LYS A 44 8.08 11.57 -9.06
N HIS A 45 7.40 10.46 -8.81
CA HIS A 45 6.09 10.41 -8.17
C HIS A 45 6.16 9.95 -6.73
N PHE A 46 7.00 8.96 -6.45
CA PHE A 46 7.22 8.44 -5.10
C PHE A 46 8.64 7.88 -4.94
N ASN A 47 9.12 7.92 -3.70
CA ASN A 47 10.32 7.23 -3.26
C ASN A 47 9.95 5.88 -2.65
N LEU A 48 10.90 4.94 -2.70
CA LEU A 48 10.75 3.63 -2.09
C LEU A 48 11.70 3.48 -0.90
N GLN A 49 11.17 2.96 0.19
CA GLN A 49 11.92 2.39 1.29
C GLN A 49 11.56 0.91 1.39
N THR A 50 12.48 0.09 1.85
CA THR A 50 12.28 -1.36 1.97
C THR A 50 12.58 -1.84 3.38
N ALA A 51 11.91 -2.91 3.80
CA ALA A 51 12.18 -3.63 5.03
C ALA A 51 11.99 -5.14 4.80
N THR A 52 12.74 -5.97 5.51
CA THR A 52 12.73 -7.43 5.32
C THR A 52 11.83 -8.17 6.31
N ASN A 53 11.13 -7.47 7.18
CA ASN A 53 10.14 -8.00 8.12
C ASN A 53 9.35 -6.86 8.78
N GLY A 54 8.25 -7.19 9.44
CA GLY A 54 7.41 -6.21 10.11
C GLY A 54 8.11 -5.41 11.21
N ALA A 55 9.05 -6.03 11.95
CA ALA A 55 9.78 -5.34 13.01
C ALA A 55 10.69 -4.23 12.46
N ASP A 56 11.34 -4.47 11.32
CA ASP A 56 12.15 -3.46 10.64
C ASP A 56 11.27 -2.41 9.98
N ALA A 57 10.11 -2.79 9.43
CA ALA A 57 9.10 -1.85 8.94
C ALA A 57 8.64 -0.87 10.05
N VAL A 58 8.42 -1.36 11.26
CA VAL A 58 8.08 -0.52 12.42
C VAL A 58 9.20 0.49 12.75
N LYS A 59 10.48 0.09 12.62
CA LYS A 59 11.60 1.03 12.80
C LYS A 59 11.57 2.14 11.75
N VAL A 60 11.32 1.77 10.48
CA VAL A 60 11.17 2.75 9.39
C VAL A 60 10.01 3.71 9.68
N LEU A 61 8.84 3.19 10.05
CA LEU A 61 7.65 4.00 10.37
C LEU A 61 7.90 4.98 11.51
N LYS A 62 8.73 4.61 12.49
CA LYS A 62 9.09 5.49 13.62
C LYS A 62 10.15 6.52 13.28
N SER A 63 11.10 6.20 12.40
CA SER A 63 12.23 7.06 12.06
C SER A 63 11.96 7.96 10.86
N SER A 64 11.09 7.54 9.96
CA SER A 64 10.73 8.31 8.77
C SER A 64 9.66 9.35 9.09
N PRO A 65 9.86 10.62 8.69
CA PRO A 65 8.92 11.68 9.03
C PRO A 65 7.53 11.47 8.46
N VAL A 66 7.40 10.83 7.31
CA VAL A 66 6.08 10.51 6.69
C VAL A 66 6.19 9.34 5.72
N ILE A 67 5.58 8.22 6.05
CA ILE A 67 5.23 7.16 5.08
C ILE A 67 3.80 7.40 4.60
N ASP A 68 3.55 7.33 3.30
CA ASP A 68 2.23 7.57 2.69
C ASP A 68 1.49 6.28 2.35
N LEU A 69 2.21 5.17 2.20
CA LEU A 69 1.66 3.86 1.84
C LEU A 69 2.61 2.77 2.33
N VAL A 70 2.04 1.69 2.83
CA VAL A 70 2.79 0.45 3.09
C VAL A 70 2.27 -0.65 2.18
N VAL A 71 3.19 -1.37 1.53
CA VAL A 71 2.95 -2.58 0.76
C VAL A 71 3.68 -3.70 1.49
N THR A 72 3.00 -4.72 1.97
CA THR A 72 3.63 -5.76 2.81
C THR A 72 3.26 -7.16 2.37
N ASP A 73 4.23 -8.07 2.43
CA ASP A 73 3.92 -9.50 2.42
C ASP A 73 3.22 -9.91 3.71
N LEU A 74 2.47 -11.00 3.64
CA LEU A 74 1.76 -11.57 4.78
C LEU A 74 2.65 -12.47 5.61
N SER A 75 3.46 -13.32 4.96
CA SER A 75 4.23 -14.39 5.60
C SER A 75 5.69 -14.00 5.71
N MET A 76 6.09 -13.43 6.84
CA MET A 76 7.45 -13.00 7.11
C MET A 76 7.91 -13.46 8.49
N PRO A 77 9.23 -13.68 8.71
CA PRO A 77 9.77 -14.00 10.01
C PRO A 77 9.74 -12.80 10.97
N LYS A 78 9.91 -13.06 12.27
CA LYS A 78 9.98 -12.09 13.38
C LYS A 78 8.65 -11.40 13.67
N MET A 79 8.12 -10.67 12.74
CA MET A 79 6.84 -9.97 12.80
C MET A 79 6.20 -10.11 11.43
N ASP A 80 5.11 -10.82 11.35
CA ASP A 80 4.39 -11.09 10.10
C ASP A 80 3.52 -9.90 9.64
N GLY A 81 2.91 -10.04 8.46
CA GLY A 81 2.08 -8.98 7.89
C GLY A 81 0.80 -8.71 8.69
N PHE A 82 0.22 -9.71 9.37
CA PHE A 82 -0.94 -9.50 10.23
C PHE A 82 -0.58 -8.68 11.48
N GLU A 83 0.56 -9.01 12.11
CA GLU A 83 1.06 -8.28 13.28
C GLU A 83 1.42 -6.83 12.91
N LEU A 84 2.06 -6.64 11.73
CA LEU A 84 2.36 -5.31 11.21
C LEU A 84 1.07 -4.51 10.94
N LEU A 85 0.08 -5.12 10.32
CA LEU A 85 -1.21 -4.48 10.04
C LEU A 85 -1.96 -4.11 11.32
N ALA A 86 -1.96 -5.00 12.33
CA ALA A 86 -2.54 -4.70 13.63
C ALA A 86 -1.83 -3.52 14.32
N TYR A 87 -0.50 -3.47 14.23
CA TYR A 87 0.30 -2.36 14.73
C TYR A 87 -0.04 -1.04 14.00
N MET A 88 -0.14 -1.08 12.67
CA MET A 88 -0.46 0.09 11.85
C MET A 88 -1.87 0.62 12.12
N ASN A 89 -2.85 -0.25 12.24
CA ASN A 89 -4.23 0.15 12.56
C ASN A 89 -4.33 0.91 13.89
N ARG A 90 -3.49 0.55 14.86
CA ARG A 90 -3.45 1.22 16.16
C ARG A 90 -2.69 2.55 16.12
N ASN A 91 -1.56 2.60 15.41
CA ASN A 91 -0.61 3.72 15.52
C ASN A 91 -0.64 4.65 14.30
N TYR A 92 -1.02 4.14 13.13
CA TYR A 92 -1.01 4.84 11.84
C TYR A 92 -2.28 4.59 11.01
N PRO A 93 -3.49 4.76 11.57
CA PRO A 93 -4.76 4.35 10.93
C PRO A 93 -5.08 5.07 9.61
N LYS A 94 -4.34 6.13 9.29
CA LYS A 94 -4.53 6.93 8.05
C LYS A 94 -3.61 6.49 6.91
N ILE A 95 -2.63 5.63 7.18
CA ILE A 95 -1.73 5.13 6.15
C ILE A 95 -2.38 3.92 5.49
N PRO A 96 -2.70 3.97 4.20
CA PRO A 96 -3.25 2.81 3.49
C PRO A 96 -2.23 1.67 3.47
N VAL A 97 -2.74 0.43 3.48
CA VAL A 97 -1.93 -0.77 3.38
C VAL A 97 -2.39 -1.60 2.19
N ILE A 98 -1.44 -2.00 1.36
CA ILE A 98 -1.62 -3.04 0.34
C ILE A 98 -0.96 -4.31 0.87
N LEU A 99 -1.70 -5.41 0.88
CA LEU A 99 -1.20 -6.71 1.30
C LEU A 99 -0.86 -7.55 0.07
N MET A 100 0.34 -8.11 0.03
CA MET A 100 0.76 -9.11 -0.95
C MET A 100 0.82 -10.49 -0.28
N THR A 101 0.49 -11.56 -0.98
CA THR A 101 0.64 -12.92 -0.45
C THR A 101 0.73 -13.97 -1.55
N ALA A 102 1.51 -15.02 -1.29
CA ALA A 102 1.57 -16.21 -2.14
C ALA A 102 0.39 -17.17 -1.89
N PHE A 103 -0.34 -17.02 -0.77
CA PHE A 103 -1.37 -17.95 -0.33
C PHE A 103 -2.72 -17.25 -0.13
N GLY A 104 -3.38 -16.91 -1.26
CA GLY A 104 -4.74 -16.41 -1.25
C GLY A 104 -5.75 -17.52 -0.94
N THR A 105 -6.32 -17.52 0.24
CA THR A 105 -7.47 -18.36 0.57
C THR A 105 -8.67 -17.47 0.90
N PRO A 106 -9.91 -17.93 0.63
CA PRO A 106 -11.11 -17.16 0.99
C PRO A 106 -11.15 -16.74 2.47
N LYS A 107 -10.59 -17.58 3.35
CA LYS A 107 -10.48 -17.27 4.78
C LYS A 107 -9.51 -16.13 5.07
N ILE A 108 -8.38 -16.06 4.38
CA ILE A 108 -7.43 -14.95 4.52
C ILE A 108 -8.06 -13.67 3.97
N GLU A 109 -8.71 -13.74 2.81
CA GLU A 109 -9.43 -12.60 2.23
C GLU A 109 -10.48 -12.02 3.19
N GLU A 110 -11.26 -12.88 3.86
CA GLU A 110 -12.22 -12.46 4.87
C GLU A 110 -11.57 -11.77 6.07
N ILE A 111 -10.49 -12.34 6.60
CA ILE A 111 -9.77 -11.77 7.76
C ILE A 111 -9.22 -10.39 7.40
N VAL A 112 -8.50 -10.25 6.28
CA VAL A 112 -7.84 -8.99 5.90
C VAL A 112 -8.84 -7.91 5.49
N SER A 113 -10.00 -8.27 4.93
CA SER A 113 -11.09 -7.32 4.62
C SER A 113 -11.58 -6.61 5.87
N ASN A 114 -11.70 -7.35 6.96
CA ASN A 114 -12.15 -6.82 8.25
C ASN A 114 -11.07 -5.97 8.95
N MET A 115 -9.81 -6.06 8.51
CA MET A 115 -8.69 -5.28 9.05
C MET A 115 -8.48 -3.92 8.37
N GLY A 116 -9.33 -3.53 7.42
CA GLY A 116 -9.30 -2.19 6.82
C GLY A 116 -8.14 -1.93 5.87
N ILE A 117 -7.65 -2.95 5.18
CA ILE A 117 -6.63 -2.79 4.13
C ILE A 117 -7.21 -2.06 2.91
N PHE A 118 -6.32 -1.35 2.18
CA PHE A 118 -6.69 -0.71 0.93
C PHE A 118 -6.90 -1.73 -0.19
N ARG A 119 -5.98 -2.69 -0.31
CA ARG A 119 -6.03 -3.72 -1.36
C ARG A 119 -5.27 -4.97 -0.93
N TYR A 120 -5.74 -6.10 -1.47
CA TYR A 120 -5.11 -7.40 -1.39
C TYR A 120 -4.63 -7.82 -2.79
N LEU A 121 -3.40 -8.31 -2.89
CA LEU A 121 -2.78 -8.77 -4.14
C LEU A 121 -2.21 -10.18 -3.95
N GLU A 122 -2.49 -11.06 -4.89
CA GLU A 122 -1.99 -12.44 -4.88
C GLU A 122 -0.73 -12.55 -5.75
N LYS A 123 0.35 -13.11 -5.18
CA LYS A 123 1.60 -13.40 -5.90
C LYS A 123 1.39 -14.60 -6.86
N PRO A 124 2.06 -14.67 -8.03
CA PRO A 124 3.09 -13.75 -8.52
C PRO A 124 2.51 -12.44 -9.06
N LEU A 125 3.23 -11.32 -8.83
CA LEU A 125 2.79 -9.99 -9.19
C LEU A 125 3.63 -9.41 -10.33
N ASP A 126 2.94 -8.86 -11.33
CA ASP A 126 3.57 -7.98 -12.31
C ASP A 126 3.86 -6.61 -11.70
N ILE A 127 5.00 -6.02 -12.07
CA ILE A 127 5.42 -4.72 -11.55
C ILE A 127 4.42 -3.60 -11.88
N ASN A 128 3.73 -3.69 -13.02
CA ASN A 128 2.71 -2.73 -13.41
C ASN A 128 1.49 -2.83 -12.49
N ILE A 129 1.10 -4.04 -12.07
CA ILE A 129 0.00 -4.25 -11.12
C ILE A 129 0.35 -3.59 -9.77
N ILE A 130 1.60 -3.75 -9.31
CA ILE A 130 2.07 -3.10 -8.08
C ILE A 130 2.02 -1.59 -8.23
N ALA A 131 2.56 -1.04 -9.33
CA ALA A 131 2.56 0.39 -9.61
C ALA A 131 1.15 0.99 -9.65
N ASP A 132 0.23 0.38 -10.39
CA ASP A 132 -1.16 0.85 -10.51
C ASP A 132 -1.87 0.90 -9.16
N ASN A 133 -1.64 -0.10 -8.31
CA ASN A 133 -2.21 -0.12 -6.97
C ASN A 133 -1.57 0.90 -6.03
N ILE A 134 -0.26 1.17 -6.16
CA ILE A 134 0.42 2.25 -5.44
C ILE A 134 -0.21 3.60 -5.84
N PHE A 135 -0.34 3.89 -7.14
CA PHE A 135 -0.96 5.13 -7.62
C PHE A 135 -2.40 5.28 -7.13
N ALA A 136 -3.19 4.20 -7.18
CA ALA A 136 -4.56 4.21 -6.69
C ALA A 136 -4.63 4.51 -5.17
N ALA A 137 -3.77 3.87 -4.36
CA ALA A 137 -3.73 4.07 -2.92
C ALA A 137 -3.28 5.49 -2.54
N LEU A 138 -2.33 6.05 -3.27
CA LEU A 138 -1.86 7.41 -3.07
C LEU A 138 -2.82 8.47 -3.60
N LYS A 139 -3.93 8.08 -4.25
CA LYS A 139 -4.88 8.97 -4.93
C LYS A 139 -4.19 9.92 -5.91
N MET A 140 -3.13 9.43 -6.54
CA MET A 140 -2.43 10.16 -7.57
C MET A 140 -3.18 9.94 -8.88
N ASN A 141 -3.81 10.98 -9.41
CA ASN A 141 -4.30 10.93 -10.78
C ASN A 141 -3.10 10.63 -11.68
N SER A 142 -3.13 9.48 -12.34
CA SER A 142 -2.12 9.13 -13.34
C SER A 142 -2.28 10.10 -14.51
N SER A 143 -1.52 11.19 -14.51
CA SER A 143 -1.37 12.07 -15.68
C SER A 143 -0.65 11.38 -16.85
N LEU A 144 -0.56 10.06 -16.81
CA LEU A 144 0.00 9.22 -17.87
C LEU A 144 -1.07 8.67 -18.83
N GLN A 145 -2.32 9.13 -18.71
CA GLN A 145 -3.33 8.88 -19.75
C GLN A 145 -3.27 9.98 -20.83
N SER A 146 -2.16 10.10 -21.53
CA SER A 146 -2.19 10.63 -22.89
C SER A 146 -2.16 9.43 -23.86
N GLY A 147 -3.34 8.92 -24.17
CA GLY A 147 -3.56 8.17 -25.38
C GLY A 147 -4.03 6.73 -25.31
N HIS A 148 -4.99 6.36 -24.46
CA HIS A 148 -5.95 5.29 -24.79
C HIS A 148 -7.09 5.33 -23.78
N ASP A 149 -8.24 5.78 -24.22
CA ASP A 149 -9.53 5.55 -23.57
C ASP A 149 -9.86 4.06 -23.62
N ALA A 150 -9.49 3.35 -22.55
CA ALA A 150 -10.09 2.07 -22.23
C ALA A 150 -10.40 2.06 -20.74
N PRO A 151 -11.64 1.73 -20.32
CA PRO A 151 -11.92 1.52 -18.90
C PRO A 151 -11.03 0.39 -18.42
N LEU A 152 -10.34 0.61 -17.29
CA LEU A 152 -9.50 -0.37 -16.64
C LEU A 152 -10.29 -1.68 -16.43
N SER A 153 -10.14 -2.61 -17.36
CA SER A 153 -10.59 -3.97 -17.17
C SER A 153 -9.64 -4.60 -16.15
N PHE A 154 -10.13 -4.72 -14.92
CA PHE A 154 -9.43 -5.43 -13.85
C PHE A 154 -9.25 -6.88 -14.21
N SER A 155 -8.12 -7.19 -14.85
CA SER A 155 -7.70 -8.57 -15.10
C SER A 155 -7.02 -9.07 -13.82
N THR A 156 -7.69 -9.99 -13.14
CA THR A 156 -7.20 -10.90 -12.10
C THR A 156 -6.71 -10.34 -10.76
N GLY A 157 -7.31 -9.27 -10.26
CA GLY A 157 -7.39 -9.09 -8.82
C GLY A 157 -8.87 -9.22 -8.46
N ARG A 158 -9.28 -10.29 -7.76
CA ARG A 158 -10.67 -10.39 -7.31
C ARG A 158 -10.99 -9.21 -6.40
N THR A 159 -11.83 -8.31 -6.89
CA THR A 159 -12.42 -7.27 -6.07
C THR A 159 -13.41 -7.90 -5.11
N LEU A 160 -13.38 -7.48 -3.85
CA LEU A 160 -14.32 -7.90 -2.80
C LEU A 160 -15.79 -7.56 -3.08
N ASP A 161 -16.11 -6.90 -4.21
CA ASP A 161 -17.48 -6.52 -4.58
C ASP A 161 -18.36 -7.70 -5.08
N GLY A 162 -17.79 -8.88 -5.32
CA GLY A 162 -18.54 -10.05 -5.80
C GLY A 162 -19.32 -10.82 -4.75
N TYR A 163 -19.15 -10.56 -3.45
CA TYR A 163 -19.68 -11.43 -2.39
C TYR A 163 -21.04 -11.02 -1.82
N LYS A 164 -21.64 -9.95 -2.30
CA LYS A 164 -22.96 -9.48 -1.80
C LYS A 164 -24.19 -10.01 -2.54
N ARG A 165 -24.05 -10.99 -3.42
CA ARG A 165 -25.21 -11.57 -4.11
C ARG A 165 -25.17 -13.09 -4.15
N SER A 166 -25.37 -13.77 -3.05
CA SER A 166 -25.97 -15.10 -3.00
C SER A 166 -26.13 -15.54 -1.54
N MET A 167 -27.18 -15.11 -0.92
CA MET A 167 -27.85 -15.91 0.12
C MET A 167 -29.35 -15.90 -0.17
N PRO A 168 -29.99 -17.11 -0.15
CA PRO A 168 -31.43 -17.27 -0.31
C PRO A 168 -32.19 -16.68 0.89
#